data_8f64a7d1c6e46e1e0135be03c4715413
#
_entry.id   8f64a7d1c6e46e1e0135be03c4715413
#
_cell.length_a   1.000
_cell.length_b   1.000
_cell.length_c   1.000
_cell.angle_alpha   90.00
_cell.angle_beta   90.00
_cell.angle_gamma   90.00
#
_symmetry.space_group_name_H-M   'P 1'
#
loop_
_entity.id
_entity.type
_entity.pdbx_description
1 polymer ?
#
loop_
_entity_poly.entity_id
_entity_poly.type
_entity_poly.pdbx_seq_one_letter_code
_entity_poly.pdbx_strand_id
1 'polypeptide(L)'
;MIHMLKTLDVVAAIIERNGQILLAQRPPHADQPGMWEFAGGKVEPGETQAEALARELREELEIDASPGCYLASHRREISARLIHLHAWWVPHFSGEPIARYHSQLRWCSPQEAFSFNLAPADIPLLEAFIAQRAALLSR
;
A
#
# COMPACT_ATOMS: atom_id res chain seq x y z
N MET A 1 18.88 -23.89 19.47
CA MET A 1 19.07 -23.32 18.13
C MET A 1 18.20 -22.09 17.98
N ILE A 2 18.81 -21.00 17.54
CA ILE A 2 18.09 -19.75 17.35
C ILE A 2 17.48 -19.76 15.94
N HIS A 3 16.16 -19.65 15.87
CA HIS A 3 15.47 -19.49 14.60
C HIS A 3 15.40 -18.01 14.25
N MET A 4 16.02 -17.64 13.16
CA MET A 4 15.91 -16.26 12.65
C MET A 4 14.73 -16.20 11.70
N LEU A 5 13.84 -15.24 11.94
CA LEU A 5 12.75 -14.99 11.03
C LEU A 5 13.28 -14.37 9.75
N LYS A 6 12.81 -14.86 8.62
CA LYS A 6 13.11 -14.24 7.34
C LYS A 6 12.29 -12.95 7.24
N THR A 7 12.98 -11.83 7.08
CA THR A 7 12.33 -10.52 6.93
C THR A 7 12.02 -10.26 5.47
N LEU A 8 10.79 -9.85 5.20
CA LEU A 8 10.36 -9.40 3.88
C LEU A 8 9.92 -7.95 3.99
N ASP A 9 10.55 -7.09 3.19
CA ASP A 9 10.10 -5.70 3.07
C ASP A 9 9.08 -5.60 1.97
N VAL A 10 7.92 -5.04 2.31
CA VAL A 10 6.79 -4.85 1.41
C VAL A 10 6.41 -3.38 1.42
N VAL A 11 6.15 -2.81 0.28
CA VAL A 11 5.74 -1.41 0.15
C VAL A 11 4.28 -1.32 -0.25
N ALA A 12 3.59 -0.33 0.30
CA ALA A 12 2.18 -0.06 0.03
C ALA A 12 2.00 1.42 -0.28
N ALA A 13 1.15 1.73 -1.25
CA ALA A 13 0.92 3.09 -1.70
C ALA A 13 -0.43 3.62 -1.25
N ILE A 14 -0.43 4.72 -0.52
CA ILE A 14 -1.63 5.49 -0.29
C ILE A 14 -1.67 6.55 -1.40
N ILE A 15 -2.34 6.20 -2.48
CA ILE A 15 -2.46 7.03 -3.69
C ILE A 15 -3.60 7.99 -3.46
N GLU A 16 -3.31 9.28 -3.56
CA GLU A 16 -4.31 10.32 -3.32
C GLU A 16 -4.53 11.17 -4.56
N ARG A 17 -5.81 11.42 -4.87
CA ARG A 17 -6.24 12.30 -5.95
C ARG A 17 -7.51 13.00 -5.52
N ASN A 18 -7.50 14.33 -5.55
CA ASN A 18 -8.68 15.17 -5.21
C ASN A 18 -9.26 14.83 -3.83
N GLY A 19 -8.40 14.58 -2.85
CA GLY A 19 -8.84 14.29 -1.47
C GLY A 19 -9.33 12.87 -1.25
N GLN A 20 -9.28 12.03 -2.28
CA GLN A 20 -9.65 10.62 -2.16
C GLN A 20 -8.44 9.71 -2.27
N ILE A 21 -8.52 8.56 -1.65
CA ILE A 21 -7.47 7.54 -1.71
C ILE A 21 -7.97 6.31 -2.44
N LEU A 22 -7.05 5.57 -3.05
CA LEU A 22 -7.38 4.40 -3.86
C LEU A 22 -7.23 3.13 -3.04
N LEU A 23 -8.32 2.37 -2.95
CA LEU A 23 -8.32 1.03 -2.36
C LEU A 23 -8.42 -0.01 -3.49
N ALA A 24 -7.77 -1.15 -3.29
CA ALA A 24 -7.75 -2.24 -4.23
C ALA A 24 -8.23 -3.51 -3.53
N GLN A 25 -9.10 -4.26 -4.18
CA GLN A 25 -9.65 -5.48 -3.60
C GLN A 25 -8.82 -6.69 -4.00
N ARG A 26 -8.40 -7.46 -3.01
CA ARG A 26 -7.60 -8.66 -3.23
C ARG A 26 -8.39 -9.69 -4.04
N PRO A 27 -7.75 -10.30 -5.05
CA PRO A 27 -8.44 -11.26 -5.90
C PRO A 27 -8.77 -12.56 -5.18
N PRO A 28 -9.69 -13.38 -5.73
CA PRO A 28 -10.13 -14.62 -5.07
C PRO A 28 -9.02 -15.63 -4.82
N HIS A 29 -7.96 -15.63 -5.63
CA HIS A 29 -6.86 -16.58 -5.52
C HIS A 29 -5.75 -16.14 -4.58
N ALA A 30 -5.81 -14.92 -4.06
CA ALA A 30 -4.79 -14.39 -3.16
C ALA A 30 -5.11 -14.72 -1.71
N ASP A 31 -4.14 -14.51 -0.82
CA ASP A 31 -4.38 -14.55 0.61
C ASP A 31 -5.38 -13.46 0.98
N GLN A 32 -6.20 -13.71 2.00
CA GLN A 32 -7.23 -12.76 2.45
C GLN A 32 -8.10 -12.27 1.29
N PRO A 33 -8.71 -13.22 0.53
CA PRO A 33 -9.45 -12.86 -0.67
C PRO A 33 -10.63 -11.95 -0.36
N GLY A 34 -10.87 -10.99 -1.25
CA GLY A 34 -11.99 -10.05 -1.10
C GLY A 34 -11.74 -8.90 -0.15
N MET A 35 -10.68 -8.93 0.63
CA MET A 35 -10.30 -7.80 1.48
C MET A 35 -9.74 -6.66 0.66
N TRP A 36 -9.87 -5.46 1.19
CA TRP A 36 -9.35 -4.26 0.54
C TRP A 36 -7.99 -3.88 1.12
N GLU A 37 -7.14 -3.34 0.29
CA GLU A 37 -5.77 -3.00 0.67
C GLU A 37 -5.25 -1.81 -0.14
N PHE A 38 -4.08 -1.32 0.26
CA PHE A 38 -3.31 -0.40 -0.55
C PHE A 38 -2.43 -1.21 -1.50
N ALA A 39 -2.41 -0.84 -2.79
CA ALA A 39 -1.60 -1.56 -3.78
C ALA A 39 -0.11 -1.43 -3.47
N GLY A 40 0.65 -2.44 -3.85
CA GLY A 40 2.09 -2.49 -3.63
C GLY A 40 2.61 -3.90 -3.77
N GLY A 41 3.76 -4.15 -3.18
CA GLY A 41 4.37 -5.47 -3.24
C GLY A 41 5.76 -5.53 -2.63
N LYS A 42 6.47 -6.61 -2.89
CA LYS A 42 7.77 -6.87 -2.30
C LYS A 42 8.86 -5.98 -2.88
N VAL A 43 9.77 -5.53 -2.01
CA VAL A 43 11.00 -4.87 -2.43
C VAL A 43 11.96 -5.96 -2.87
N GLU A 44 12.45 -5.87 -4.10
CA GLU A 44 13.41 -6.84 -4.63
C GLU A 44 14.85 -6.44 -4.30
N PRO A 45 15.80 -7.41 -4.33
CA PRO A 45 17.21 -7.10 -4.08
C PRO A 45 17.71 -6.00 -5.01
N GLY A 46 18.39 -5.02 -4.42
CA GLY A 46 18.94 -3.90 -5.18
C GLY A 46 18.00 -2.76 -5.45
N GLU A 47 16.71 -2.89 -5.08
CA GLU A 47 15.75 -1.80 -5.22
C GLU A 47 15.65 -0.99 -3.93
N THR A 48 15.44 0.32 -4.07
CA THR A 48 14.97 1.13 -2.95
C THR A 48 13.46 0.90 -2.79
N GLN A 49 12.90 1.30 -1.66
CA GLN A 49 11.46 1.20 -1.47
C GLN A 49 10.69 2.00 -2.52
N ALA A 50 11.14 3.21 -2.82
CA ALA A 50 10.48 4.05 -3.82
C ALA A 50 10.51 3.42 -5.22
N GLU A 51 11.64 2.81 -5.60
CA GLU A 51 11.77 2.12 -6.87
C GLU A 51 10.84 0.90 -6.93
N ALA A 52 10.79 0.11 -5.86
CA ALA A 52 9.91 -1.05 -5.77
C ALA A 52 8.46 -0.62 -5.91
N LEU A 53 8.07 0.45 -5.22
CA LEU A 53 6.70 0.94 -5.26
C LEU A 53 6.31 1.41 -6.65
N ALA A 54 7.16 2.19 -7.31
CA ALA A 54 6.90 2.65 -8.68
C ALA A 54 6.74 1.47 -9.63
N ARG A 55 7.59 0.45 -9.50
CA ARG A 55 7.51 -0.77 -10.32
C ARG A 55 6.21 -1.53 -10.07
N GLU A 56 5.85 -1.76 -8.81
CA GLU A 56 4.63 -2.49 -8.45
C GLU A 56 3.37 -1.77 -8.94
N LEU A 57 3.33 -0.45 -8.83
CA LEU A 57 2.17 0.31 -9.29
C LEU A 57 2.04 0.31 -10.81
N ARG A 58 3.16 0.25 -11.53
CA ARG A 58 3.13 0.08 -12.98
C ARG A 58 2.59 -1.30 -13.36
N GLU A 59 3.05 -2.33 -12.66
CA GLU A 59 2.63 -3.71 -12.92
C GLU A 59 1.16 -3.95 -12.55
N GLU A 60 0.72 -3.46 -11.40
CA GLU A 60 -0.62 -3.76 -10.87
C GLU A 60 -1.69 -2.79 -11.35
N LEU A 61 -1.35 -1.54 -11.59
CA LEU A 61 -2.32 -0.48 -11.87
C LEU A 61 -2.08 0.25 -13.19
N GLU A 62 -0.99 -0.01 -13.89
CA GLU A 62 -0.59 0.67 -15.14
C GLU A 62 -0.45 2.19 -14.98
N ILE A 63 0.01 2.65 -13.83
CA ILE A 63 0.29 4.08 -13.61
C ILE A 63 1.78 4.32 -13.43
N ASP A 64 2.21 5.54 -13.81
CA ASP A 64 3.55 6.03 -13.53
C ASP A 64 3.48 6.88 -12.27
N ALA A 65 3.93 6.32 -11.17
CA ALA A 65 3.85 6.97 -9.87
C ALA A 65 5.18 7.58 -9.47
N SER A 66 5.10 8.76 -8.85
CA SER A 66 6.24 9.41 -8.19
C SER A 66 5.97 9.36 -6.69
N PRO A 67 6.55 8.38 -5.96
CA PRO A 67 6.33 8.29 -4.54
C PRO A 67 6.69 9.59 -3.83
N GLY A 68 5.80 10.07 -2.96
CA GLY A 68 5.99 11.34 -2.26
C GLY A 68 6.86 11.17 -1.03
N CYS A 69 6.27 10.79 0.09
CA CYS A 69 7.03 10.60 1.31
C CYS A 69 6.63 9.33 2.05
N TYR A 70 7.58 8.84 2.81
CA TYR A 70 7.40 7.70 3.70
C TYR A 70 6.47 8.11 4.84
N LEU A 71 5.50 7.27 5.16
CA LEU A 71 4.49 7.57 6.18
C LEU A 71 4.73 6.81 7.48
N ALA A 72 4.79 5.48 7.36
CA ALA A 72 4.78 4.62 8.53
C ALA A 72 5.15 3.20 8.14
N SER A 73 5.44 2.38 9.14
CA SER A 73 5.63 0.96 8.94
C SER A 73 4.81 0.16 9.95
N HIS A 74 4.56 -1.09 9.59
CA HIS A 74 3.89 -2.04 10.47
C HIS A 74 4.57 -3.40 10.28
N ARG A 75 4.90 -4.04 11.39
CA ARG A 75 5.53 -5.35 11.39
C ARG A 75 4.52 -6.42 11.76
N ARG A 76 4.54 -7.51 11.02
CA ARG A 76 3.66 -8.64 11.28
C ARG A 76 4.40 -9.94 11.06
N GLU A 77 4.27 -10.86 12.01
CA GLU A 77 4.84 -12.20 11.89
C GLU A 77 3.80 -13.13 11.31
N ILE A 78 4.13 -13.78 10.19
CA ILE A 78 3.25 -14.74 9.52
C ILE A 78 4.10 -15.94 9.09
N SER A 79 3.74 -17.14 9.56
CA SER A 79 4.37 -18.38 9.11
C SER A 79 5.91 -18.32 9.17
N ALA A 80 6.46 -17.93 10.31
CA ALA A 80 7.90 -17.82 10.56
C ALA A 80 8.58 -16.77 9.66
N ARG A 81 7.81 -15.83 9.13
CA ARG A 81 8.33 -14.67 8.38
C ARG A 81 7.95 -13.40 9.10
N LEU A 82 8.85 -12.43 9.07
CA LEU A 82 8.55 -11.09 9.54
C LEU A 82 8.24 -10.23 8.31
N ILE A 83 6.99 -9.82 8.16
CA ILE A 83 6.59 -8.91 7.10
C ILE A 83 6.73 -7.49 7.64
N HIS A 84 7.60 -6.72 7.02
CA HIS A 84 7.79 -5.31 7.36
C HIS A 84 7.14 -4.48 6.27
N LEU A 85 5.93 -4.00 6.55
CA LEU A 85 5.12 -3.25 5.60
C LEU A 85 5.39 -1.77 5.75
N HIS A 86 5.73 -1.11 4.65
CA HIS A 86 6.08 0.32 4.60
C HIS A 86 5.07 1.06 3.75
N ALA A 87 4.45 2.07 4.32
CA ALA A 87 3.48 2.90 3.61
C ALA A 87 4.12 4.18 3.10
N TRP A 88 3.81 4.52 1.86
CA TRP A 88 4.25 5.74 1.20
C TRP A 88 3.06 6.53 0.71
N TRP A 89 3.11 7.85 0.86
CA TRP A 89 2.14 8.74 0.25
C TRP A 89 2.50 8.95 -1.22
N VAL A 90 1.51 8.78 -2.12
CA VAL A 90 1.70 8.92 -3.55
C VAL A 90 0.69 9.95 -4.08
N PRO A 91 1.03 11.25 -4.00
CA PRO A 91 0.13 12.32 -4.46
C PRO A 91 0.25 12.62 -5.95
N HIS A 92 1.30 12.11 -6.61
CA HIS A 92 1.56 12.41 -8.02
C HIS A 92 1.73 11.12 -8.81
N PHE A 93 0.92 10.98 -9.85
CA PHE A 93 1.03 9.87 -10.79
C PHE A 93 0.40 10.28 -12.12
N SER A 94 0.77 9.60 -13.19
CA SER A 94 0.14 9.76 -14.50
C SER A 94 -0.50 8.45 -14.93
N GLY A 95 -1.54 8.56 -15.75
CA GLY A 95 -2.33 7.41 -16.17
C GLY A 95 -3.55 7.21 -15.28
N GLU A 96 -4.55 6.52 -15.81
CA GLU A 96 -5.74 6.14 -15.03
C GLU A 96 -5.54 4.73 -14.48
N PRO A 97 -5.68 4.52 -13.15
CA PRO A 97 -5.47 3.19 -12.59
C PRO A 97 -6.40 2.14 -13.18
N ILE A 98 -5.82 1.00 -13.51
CA ILE A 98 -6.53 -0.17 -14.05
C ILE A 98 -6.23 -1.36 -13.15
N ALA A 99 -7.24 -2.16 -12.82
CA ALA A 99 -7.08 -3.34 -11.98
C ALA A 99 -6.51 -4.51 -12.81
N ARG A 100 -5.17 -4.57 -12.90
CA ARG A 100 -4.49 -5.67 -13.59
C ARG A 100 -4.40 -6.93 -12.75
N TYR A 101 -4.29 -6.75 -11.45
CA TYR A 101 -4.15 -7.85 -10.48
C TYR A 101 -5.38 -7.98 -9.59
N HIS A 102 -5.87 -6.85 -9.08
CA HIS A 102 -6.97 -6.80 -8.12
C HIS A 102 -8.32 -7.04 -8.79
N SER A 103 -9.30 -7.47 -7.99
CA SER A 103 -10.67 -7.69 -8.50
C SER A 103 -11.35 -6.39 -8.87
N GLN A 104 -11.13 -5.32 -8.11
CA GLN A 104 -11.66 -4.00 -8.40
C GLN A 104 -10.90 -2.92 -7.63
N LEU A 105 -11.10 -1.68 -8.05
CA LEU A 105 -10.52 -0.50 -7.43
C LEU A 105 -11.64 0.44 -6.98
N ARG A 106 -11.42 1.18 -5.90
CA ARG A 106 -12.38 2.17 -5.40
C ARG A 106 -11.65 3.40 -4.89
N TRP A 107 -12.10 4.55 -5.30
CA TRP A 107 -11.72 5.82 -4.72
C TRP A 107 -12.67 6.15 -3.58
N CYS A 108 -12.16 6.58 -2.43
CA CYS A 108 -12.97 6.97 -1.29
C CYS A 108 -12.21 7.98 -0.43
N SER A 109 -12.93 8.68 0.43
CA SER A 109 -12.25 9.53 1.40
C SER A 109 -11.47 8.67 2.40
N PRO A 110 -10.41 9.22 3.03
CA PRO A 110 -9.68 8.45 4.04
C PRO A 110 -10.57 7.89 5.15
N GLN A 111 -11.56 8.66 5.59
CA GLN A 111 -12.46 8.25 6.65
C GLN A 111 -13.40 7.13 6.18
N GLU A 112 -13.90 7.22 4.95
CA GLU A 112 -14.74 6.18 4.38
C GLU A 112 -14.03 4.85 4.22
N ALA A 113 -12.69 4.89 4.08
CA ALA A 113 -11.90 3.68 3.89
C ALA A 113 -12.08 2.69 5.05
N PHE A 114 -12.34 3.17 6.28
CA PHE A 114 -12.57 2.29 7.41
C PHE A 114 -13.86 1.48 7.31
N SER A 115 -14.80 1.87 6.44
CA SER A 115 -16.03 1.10 6.23
C SER A 115 -15.84 -0.07 5.28
N PHE A 116 -14.70 -0.14 4.60
CA PHE A 116 -14.35 -1.27 3.77
C PHE A 116 -13.74 -2.38 4.63
N ASN A 117 -13.83 -3.62 4.17
CA ASN A 117 -13.20 -4.75 4.84
C ASN A 117 -11.70 -4.73 4.56
N LEU A 118 -10.97 -3.87 5.27
CA LEU A 118 -9.54 -3.68 5.06
C LEU A 118 -8.73 -4.87 5.59
N ALA A 119 -7.67 -5.22 4.87
CA ALA A 119 -6.67 -6.15 5.38
C ALA A 119 -6.11 -5.57 6.70
N PRO A 120 -6.01 -6.38 7.77
CA PRO A 120 -5.67 -5.86 9.10
C PRO A 120 -4.39 -5.04 9.15
N ALA A 121 -3.37 -5.43 8.38
CA ALA A 121 -2.09 -4.72 8.38
C ALA A 121 -2.18 -3.31 7.78
N ASP A 122 -3.20 -3.03 6.97
CA ASP A 122 -3.37 -1.72 6.34
C ASP A 122 -4.08 -0.71 7.25
N ILE A 123 -4.78 -1.18 8.27
CA ILE A 123 -5.49 -0.29 9.19
C ILE A 123 -4.54 0.68 9.90
N PRO A 124 -3.44 0.22 10.54
CA PRO A 124 -2.53 1.17 11.17
C PRO A 124 -1.85 2.11 10.17
N LEU A 125 -1.68 1.69 8.92
CA LEU A 125 -1.12 2.57 7.90
C LEU A 125 -2.08 3.69 7.53
N LEU A 126 -3.37 3.37 7.41
CA LEU A 126 -4.41 4.37 7.16
C LEU A 126 -4.51 5.36 8.32
N GLU A 127 -4.48 4.86 9.55
CA GLU A 127 -4.50 5.71 10.73
C GLU A 127 -3.32 6.69 10.75
N ALA A 128 -2.13 6.19 10.43
CA ALA A 128 -0.92 7.04 10.36
C ALA A 128 -1.05 8.10 9.27
N PHE A 129 -1.60 7.72 8.11
CA PHE A 129 -1.82 8.67 7.03
C PHE A 129 -2.76 9.80 7.45
N ILE A 130 -3.88 9.45 8.05
CA ILE A 130 -4.87 10.46 8.50
C ILE A 130 -4.24 11.39 9.53
N ALA A 131 -3.46 10.85 10.47
CA ALA A 131 -2.79 11.65 11.48
C ALA A 131 -1.78 12.64 10.89
N GLN A 132 -1.16 12.30 9.76
CA GLN A 132 -0.13 13.12 9.12
C GLN A 132 -0.66 14.00 8.00
N ARG A 133 -1.89 13.78 7.56
CA ARG A 133 -2.41 14.37 6.33
C ARG A 133 -2.38 15.90 6.32
N ALA A 134 -2.70 16.54 7.44
CA ALA A 134 -2.68 18.00 7.51
C ALA A 134 -1.27 18.56 7.27
N ALA A 135 -0.26 17.91 7.84
CA ALA A 135 1.13 18.31 7.63
C ALA A 135 1.59 18.06 6.19
N LEU A 136 1.13 16.96 5.58
CA LEU A 136 1.44 16.65 4.19
C LEU A 136 0.88 17.70 3.24
N LEU A 137 -0.35 18.16 3.48
CA LEU A 137 -1.02 19.12 2.62
C LEU A 137 -0.47 20.54 2.76
N SER A 138 0.21 20.85 3.85
CA SER A 138 0.78 22.19 4.08
C SER A 138 2.22 22.33 3.55
N ARG A 139 2.74 21.35 2.89
CA ARG A 139 4.08 21.39 2.28
C ARG A 139 4.09 22.16 0.98
#